data_2c15cd32e2c51731a73989e755ba8c0f
#
_entry.id   2c15cd32e2c51731a73989e755ba8c0f
#
_cell.length_a   1.000
_cell.length_b   1.000
_cell.length_c   1.000
_cell.angle_alpha   90.00
_cell.angle_beta   90.00
_cell.angle_gamma   90.00
#
_symmetry.space_group_name_H-M   'P 1'
#
loop_
_entity.id
_entity.type
_entity.pdbx_description
1 polymer ?
#
loop_
_entity_poly.entity_id
_entity_poly.type
_entity_poly.pdbx_seq_one_letter_code
_entity_poly.pdbx_strand_id
1 'polypeptide(L)'
;MSDSRQPLAEQMRPQTLDEVIGQSHLLGEGELLRRIVKNGEPVSLILWGPPGTGKTTLARIIAREVKAEFIELSAVTSGKKDVEQVIEHARQNWNLGLRTILFVDEIHRFNKAQQDAFLPHVESGLITLIGATTENPSFEVITPLLSRSRVLVLQRLTKDEIISVLKRALKVLKKSKQVSPKALDYLAELSDGDARVALGNLELALSFNEKVTPEVVKAAAQKRLPGYDKKGDSHYDVISAFIKSLRGSDATAATYYLARMIDAGEDPKFIARRMVVFASEDIGLAGNGALSLAIATFEAVERVGLPEAKYNLFHCAIALARSQKSREITDLMYSAFELARKYPNSPVPLHLRNASTKLMKDLGYNKGYKWQAGFKHDKGFLPEEIKDVV
;
A
#
# COMPACT_ATOMS: atom_id res chain seq x y z
N MET A 1 13.76 -30.09 21.37
CA MET A 1 14.70 -29.08 21.95
C MET A 1 14.65 -27.90 21.02
N SER A 2 14.10 -26.75 21.43
CA SER A 2 14.10 -25.53 20.62
C SER A 2 15.54 -25.05 20.51
N ASP A 3 15.99 -24.82 19.28
CA ASP A 3 17.32 -24.26 19.04
C ASP A 3 17.38 -22.85 19.65
N SER A 4 18.17 -22.70 20.70
CA SER A 4 18.28 -21.47 21.50
C SER A 4 18.84 -20.27 20.72
N ARG A 5 19.11 -20.45 19.43
CA ARG A 5 19.64 -19.44 18.50
C ARG A 5 18.56 -18.72 17.68
N GLN A 6 17.33 -19.24 17.65
CA GLN A 6 16.26 -18.61 16.88
C GLN A 6 15.62 -17.46 17.66
N PRO A 7 15.25 -16.32 17.01
CA PRO A 7 14.52 -15.23 17.66
C PRO A 7 13.22 -15.72 18.28
N LEU A 8 12.84 -15.14 19.42
CA LEU A 8 11.63 -15.52 20.16
C LEU A 8 10.36 -15.45 19.29
N ALA A 9 10.28 -14.48 18.41
CA ALA A 9 9.15 -14.35 17.47
C ALA A 9 9.01 -15.56 16.55
N GLU A 10 10.10 -16.20 16.13
CA GLU A 10 10.06 -17.41 15.31
C GLU A 10 9.70 -18.65 16.14
N GLN A 11 10.27 -18.76 17.35
CA GLN A 11 9.95 -19.85 18.26
C GLN A 11 8.47 -19.86 18.67
N MET A 12 7.85 -18.67 18.77
CA MET A 12 6.46 -18.48 19.18
C MET A 12 5.46 -18.50 18.03
N ARG A 13 5.92 -18.75 16.81
CA ARG A 13 5.08 -18.78 15.62
C ARG A 13 3.99 -19.85 15.75
N PRO A 14 2.69 -19.48 15.66
CA PRO A 14 1.59 -20.45 15.66
C PRO A 14 1.77 -21.53 14.61
N GLN A 15 1.39 -22.75 14.97
CA GLN A 15 1.49 -23.92 14.10
C GLN A 15 0.12 -24.35 13.55
N THR A 16 -0.98 -24.00 14.20
CA THR A 16 -2.36 -24.30 13.80
C THR A 16 -3.19 -23.02 13.82
N LEU A 17 -4.35 -23.04 13.13
CA LEU A 17 -5.28 -21.90 13.15
C LEU A 17 -5.76 -21.56 14.56
N ASP A 18 -5.94 -22.56 15.42
CA ASP A 18 -6.40 -22.37 16.80
C ASP A 18 -5.37 -21.70 17.71
N GLU A 19 -4.11 -21.75 17.33
CA GLU A 19 -3.04 -21.07 18.04
C GLU A 19 -2.88 -19.60 17.64
N VAL A 20 -3.52 -19.18 16.56
CA VAL A 20 -3.45 -17.79 16.10
C VAL A 20 -4.28 -16.91 17.03
N ILE A 21 -3.65 -15.89 17.58
CA ILE A 21 -4.31 -14.88 18.40
C ILE A 21 -4.73 -13.72 17.51
N GLY A 22 -5.97 -13.26 17.68
CA GLY A 22 -6.56 -12.21 16.85
C GLY A 22 -7.15 -12.72 15.53
N GLN A 23 -7.45 -11.79 14.62
CA GLN A 23 -8.03 -12.07 13.31
C GLN A 23 -9.34 -12.86 13.36
N SER A 24 -10.17 -12.67 14.37
CA SER A 24 -11.41 -13.43 14.58
C SER A 24 -12.39 -13.35 13.39
N HIS A 25 -12.39 -12.25 12.66
CA HIS A 25 -13.17 -12.04 11.43
C HIS A 25 -12.73 -12.92 10.25
N LEU A 26 -11.53 -13.51 10.29
CA LEU A 26 -11.01 -14.42 9.27
C LEU A 26 -10.97 -15.88 9.75
N LEU A 27 -10.88 -16.08 11.08
CA LEU A 27 -10.62 -17.38 11.71
C LEU A 27 -11.82 -17.93 12.49
N GLY A 28 -12.95 -17.19 12.56
CA GLY A 28 -14.18 -17.64 13.21
C GLY A 28 -14.76 -18.92 12.60
N GLU A 29 -15.68 -19.57 13.31
CA GLU A 29 -16.40 -20.72 12.77
C GLU A 29 -17.17 -20.32 11.50
N GLY A 30 -16.97 -21.09 10.42
CA GLY A 30 -17.60 -20.80 9.14
C GLY A 30 -16.90 -19.75 8.28
N GLU A 31 -15.86 -19.11 8.76
CA GLU A 31 -15.08 -18.14 7.99
C GLU A 31 -14.21 -18.79 6.91
N LEU A 32 -13.79 -18.00 5.92
CA LEU A 32 -13.15 -18.49 4.70
C LEU A 32 -11.91 -19.34 4.98
N LEU A 33 -11.01 -18.92 5.87
CA LEU A 33 -9.77 -19.64 6.14
C LEU A 33 -10.04 -21.01 6.76
N ARG A 34 -10.99 -21.12 7.68
CA ARG A 34 -11.39 -22.42 8.24
C ARG A 34 -12.04 -23.33 7.21
N ARG A 35 -12.81 -22.78 6.26
CA ARG A 35 -13.40 -23.55 5.16
C ARG A 35 -12.34 -24.08 4.21
N ILE A 36 -11.35 -23.25 3.83
CA ILE A 36 -10.21 -23.66 2.97
C ILE A 36 -9.48 -24.85 3.61
N VAL A 37 -9.14 -24.72 4.89
CA VAL A 37 -8.44 -25.78 5.63
C VAL A 37 -9.30 -27.04 5.73
N LYS A 38 -10.58 -26.90 6.11
CA LYS A 38 -11.51 -28.03 6.25
C LYS A 38 -11.73 -28.80 4.94
N ASN A 39 -11.83 -28.09 3.82
CA ASN A 39 -12.03 -28.70 2.52
C ASN A 39 -10.77 -29.26 1.91
N GLY A 40 -9.59 -28.88 2.39
CA GLY A 40 -8.29 -29.31 1.86
C GLY A 40 -7.99 -28.76 0.46
N GLU A 41 -8.73 -27.76 0.01
CA GLU A 41 -8.57 -27.13 -1.31
C GLU A 41 -8.05 -25.71 -1.15
N PRO A 42 -6.76 -25.48 -1.41
CA PRO A 42 -6.20 -24.12 -1.31
C PRO A 42 -6.70 -23.26 -2.47
N VAL A 43 -7.00 -22.00 -2.13
CA VAL A 43 -7.36 -20.95 -3.10
C VAL A 43 -6.30 -19.86 -3.08
N SER A 44 -6.09 -19.19 -4.19
CA SER A 44 -5.16 -18.06 -4.24
C SER A 44 -5.67 -16.90 -3.41
N LEU A 45 -4.77 -16.32 -2.61
CA LEU A 45 -5.06 -15.30 -1.62
C LEU A 45 -4.10 -14.11 -1.76
N ILE A 46 -4.60 -12.92 -1.46
CA ILE A 46 -3.77 -11.75 -1.17
C ILE A 46 -4.01 -11.37 0.30
N LEU A 47 -3.00 -11.55 1.13
CA LEU A 47 -3.02 -11.19 2.54
C LEU A 47 -2.55 -9.75 2.69
N TRP A 48 -3.46 -8.83 2.94
CA TRP A 48 -3.18 -7.42 3.10
C TRP A 48 -3.30 -6.99 4.56
N GLY A 49 -2.34 -6.26 5.05
CA GLY A 49 -2.39 -5.67 6.39
C GLY A 49 -1.01 -5.28 6.92
N PRO A 50 -0.96 -4.58 8.06
CA PRO A 50 0.26 -4.08 8.67
C PRO A 50 1.30 -5.17 8.96
N PRO A 51 2.57 -4.81 9.17
CA PRO A 51 3.59 -5.76 9.59
C PRO A 51 3.24 -6.39 10.94
N GLY A 52 3.73 -7.61 11.19
CA GLY A 52 3.52 -8.32 12.45
C GLY A 52 2.12 -8.88 12.73
N THR A 53 1.18 -8.76 11.78
CA THR A 53 -0.21 -9.26 11.91
C THR A 53 -0.38 -10.75 11.60
N GLY A 54 0.68 -11.45 11.17
CA GLY A 54 0.68 -12.90 10.95
C GLY A 54 0.50 -13.37 9.52
N LYS A 55 0.65 -12.53 8.48
CA LYS A 55 0.50 -12.90 7.06
C LYS A 55 1.28 -14.17 6.69
N THR A 56 2.58 -14.19 6.89
CA THR A 56 3.46 -15.35 6.61
C THR A 56 3.08 -16.57 7.46
N THR A 57 2.67 -16.34 8.71
CA THR A 57 2.24 -17.41 9.63
C THR A 57 0.99 -18.10 9.09
N LEU A 58 -0.03 -17.33 8.70
CA LEU A 58 -1.27 -17.88 8.13
C LEU A 58 -1.00 -18.65 6.84
N ALA A 59 -0.15 -18.13 5.95
CA ALA A 59 0.20 -18.81 4.72
C ALA A 59 0.86 -20.17 4.99
N ARG A 60 1.79 -20.26 5.94
CA ARG A 60 2.45 -21.53 6.34
C ARG A 60 1.47 -22.50 7.00
N ILE A 61 0.55 -22.02 7.85
CA ILE A 61 -0.49 -22.86 8.45
C ILE A 61 -1.39 -23.45 7.36
N ILE A 62 -1.88 -22.62 6.43
CA ILE A 62 -2.73 -23.07 5.33
C ILE A 62 -2.00 -24.18 4.53
N ALA A 63 -0.75 -23.96 4.13
CA ALA A 63 0.01 -24.93 3.37
C ALA A 63 0.14 -26.29 4.10
N ARG A 64 0.42 -26.25 5.39
CA ARG A 64 0.51 -27.46 6.23
C ARG A 64 -0.80 -28.22 6.30
N GLU A 65 -1.89 -27.50 6.59
CA GLU A 65 -3.21 -28.09 6.78
C GLU A 65 -3.76 -28.72 5.50
N VAL A 66 -3.50 -28.10 4.34
CA VAL A 66 -3.88 -28.65 3.03
C VAL A 66 -2.85 -29.64 2.46
N LYS A 67 -1.78 -29.93 3.21
CA LYS A 67 -0.69 -30.82 2.81
C LYS A 67 -0.04 -30.43 1.48
N ALA A 68 0.15 -29.14 1.24
CA ALA A 68 0.83 -28.61 0.09
C ALA A 68 2.29 -28.26 0.43
N GLU A 69 3.17 -28.39 -0.56
CA GLU A 69 4.53 -27.86 -0.43
C GLU A 69 4.50 -26.35 -0.41
N PHE A 70 5.20 -25.76 0.58
CA PHE A 70 5.26 -24.33 0.77
C PHE A 70 6.59 -23.78 0.27
N ILE A 71 6.54 -22.98 -0.79
CA ILE A 71 7.71 -22.30 -1.35
C ILE A 71 7.57 -20.82 -1.09
N GLU A 72 8.60 -20.21 -0.52
CA GLU A 72 8.60 -18.79 -0.15
C GLU A 72 9.54 -17.99 -1.07
N LEU A 73 9.02 -16.92 -1.67
CA LEU A 73 9.78 -15.91 -2.39
C LEU A 73 9.61 -14.55 -1.71
N SER A 74 10.70 -13.82 -1.59
CA SER A 74 10.67 -12.42 -1.20
C SER A 74 10.77 -11.55 -2.44
N ALA A 75 9.74 -10.76 -2.74
CA ALA A 75 9.76 -9.86 -3.88
C ALA A 75 10.82 -8.75 -3.78
N VAL A 76 11.43 -8.57 -2.60
CA VAL A 76 12.54 -7.63 -2.38
C VAL A 76 13.85 -8.16 -2.93
N THR A 77 14.10 -9.48 -2.81
CA THR A 77 15.39 -10.10 -3.15
C THR A 77 15.32 -11.01 -4.37
N SER A 78 14.12 -11.45 -4.77
CA SER A 78 13.93 -12.42 -5.84
C SER A 78 13.72 -11.74 -7.19
N GLY A 79 14.28 -12.37 -8.24
CA GLY A 79 14.16 -11.92 -9.62
C GLY A 79 13.43 -12.93 -10.52
N LYS A 80 13.44 -12.69 -11.84
CA LYS A 80 12.78 -13.55 -12.83
C LYS A 80 13.26 -15.01 -12.78
N LYS A 81 14.56 -15.21 -12.58
CA LYS A 81 15.14 -16.56 -12.51
C LYS A 81 14.61 -17.38 -11.33
N ASP A 82 14.42 -16.72 -10.17
CA ASP A 82 13.90 -17.39 -8.98
C ASP A 82 12.45 -17.83 -9.21
N VAL A 83 11.65 -16.98 -9.88
CA VAL A 83 10.28 -17.34 -10.27
C VAL A 83 10.27 -18.55 -11.21
N GLU A 84 11.13 -18.57 -12.23
CA GLU A 84 11.25 -19.68 -13.17
C GLU A 84 11.64 -21.01 -12.47
N GLN A 85 12.56 -20.95 -11.51
CA GLN A 85 12.96 -22.11 -10.70
C GLN A 85 11.80 -22.66 -9.87
N VAL A 86 11.03 -21.77 -9.23
CA VAL A 86 9.86 -22.19 -8.46
C VAL A 86 8.79 -22.84 -9.33
N ILE A 87 8.57 -22.31 -10.53
CA ILE A 87 7.61 -22.89 -11.47
C ILE A 87 8.06 -24.28 -11.93
N GLU A 88 9.35 -24.47 -12.19
CA GLU A 88 9.87 -25.79 -12.55
C GLU A 88 9.73 -26.78 -11.39
N HIS A 89 10.02 -26.36 -10.18
CA HIS A 89 9.81 -27.17 -8.97
C HIS A 89 8.32 -27.54 -8.79
N ALA A 90 7.41 -26.57 -9.00
CA ALA A 90 5.98 -26.84 -8.96
C ALA A 90 5.51 -27.87 -10.01
N ARG A 91 6.13 -27.89 -11.21
CA ARG A 91 5.86 -28.91 -12.22
C ARG A 91 6.29 -30.30 -11.75
N GLN A 92 7.46 -30.41 -11.10
CA GLN A 92 7.93 -31.68 -10.53
C GLN A 92 6.96 -32.17 -9.45
N ASN A 93 6.51 -31.28 -8.55
CA ASN A 93 5.51 -31.62 -7.55
C ASN A 93 4.20 -32.08 -8.16
N TRP A 94 3.72 -31.39 -9.19
CA TRP A 94 2.50 -31.74 -9.88
C TRP A 94 2.57 -33.17 -10.46
N ASN A 95 3.69 -33.54 -11.05
CA ASN A 95 3.91 -34.89 -11.56
C ASN A 95 3.92 -35.96 -10.46
N LEU A 96 4.24 -35.58 -9.22
CA LEU A 96 4.20 -36.44 -8.04
C LEU A 96 2.86 -36.42 -7.32
N GLY A 97 1.87 -35.68 -7.84
CA GLY A 97 0.55 -35.49 -7.20
C GLY A 97 0.57 -34.56 -5.98
N LEU A 98 1.64 -33.77 -5.81
CA LEU A 98 1.79 -32.81 -4.74
C LEU A 98 1.34 -31.43 -5.18
N ARG A 99 0.59 -30.74 -4.32
CA ARG A 99 0.19 -29.35 -4.53
C ARG A 99 1.32 -28.41 -4.10
N THR A 100 1.46 -27.28 -4.80
CA THR A 100 2.43 -26.23 -4.45
C THR A 100 1.72 -24.95 -4.09
N ILE A 101 1.98 -24.44 -2.90
CA ILE A 101 1.62 -23.07 -2.48
C ILE A 101 2.86 -22.21 -2.62
N LEU A 102 2.79 -21.23 -3.51
CA LEU A 102 3.79 -20.19 -3.65
C LEU A 102 3.40 -19.00 -2.79
N PHE A 103 4.18 -18.73 -1.75
CA PHE A 103 4.06 -17.53 -0.94
C PHE A 103 5.01 -16.47 -1.47
N VAL A 104 4.47 -15.29 -1.79
CA VAL A 104 5.25 -14.13 -2.23
C VAL A 104 5.13 -13.03 -1.18
N ASP A 105 6.21 -12.84 -0.41
CA ASP A 105 6.26 -11.75 0.57
C ASP A 105 6.52 -10.41 -0.11
N GLU A 106 5.80 -9.37 0.31
CA GLU A 106 5.84 -8.03 -0.24
C GLU A 106 5.60 -7.99 -1.77
N ILE A 107 4.55 -8.71 -2.24
CA ILE A 107 4.23 -8.89 -3.67
C ILE A 107 4.17 -7.57 -4.45
N HIS A 108 3.86 -6.45 -3.79
CA HIS A 108 3.84 -5.11 -4.39
C HIS A 108 5.22 -4.63 -4.88
N ARG A 109 6.31 -5.29 -4.47
CA ARG A 109 7.67 -5.00 -4.94
C ARG A 109 7.98 -5.59 -6.31
N PHE A 110 7.25 -6.60 -6.72
CA PHE A 110 7.34 -7.08 -8.08
C PHE A 110 6.71 -6.10 -9.05
N ASN A 111 7.39 -5.81 -10.15
CA ASN A 111 6.82 -5.03 -11.24
C ASN A 111 5.70 -5.82 -11.96
N LYS A 112 4.94 -5.13 -12.81
CA LYS A 112 3.80 -5.73 -13.51
C LYS A 112 4.18 -6.97 -14.32
N ALA A 113 5.31 -6.96 -15.01
CA ALA A 113 5.77 -8.11 -15.82
C ALA A 113 6.15 -9.32 -14.94
N GLN A 114 6.70 -9.09 -13.75
CA GLN A 114 6.98 -10.16 -12.79
C GLN A 114 5.70 -10.75 -12.19
N GLN A 115 4.70 -9.89 -11.90
CA GLN A 115 3.40 -10.35 -11.45
C GLN A 115 2.64 -11.11 -12.55
N ASP A 116 2.70 -10.65 -13.80
CA ASP A 116 2.11 -11.33 -14.96
C ASP A 116 2.69 -12.75 -15.18
N ALA A 117 3.95 -12.96 -14.82
CA ALA A 117 4.60 -14.28 -14.96
C ALA A 117 3.93 -15.38 -14.12
N PHE A 118 3.18 -15.03 -13.06
CA PHE A 118 2.44 -16.01 -12.26
C PHE A 118 1.12 -16.44 -12.90
N LEU A 119 0.51 -15.59 -13.73
CA LEU A 119 -0.87 -15.79 -14.22
C LEU A 119 -1.11 -17.16 -14.90
N PRO A 120 -0.29 -17.60 -15.88
CA PRO A 120 -0.53 -18.88 -16.55
C PRO A 120 -0.51 -20.06 -15.57
N HIS A 121 0.27 -19.95 -14.51
CA HIS A 121 0.50 -21.03 -13.53
C HIS A 121 -0.56 -21.03 -12.43
N VAL A 122 -1.13 -19.87 -12.10
CA VAL A 122 -2.31 -19.74 -11.24
C VAL A 122 -3.56 -20.19 -11.98
N GLU A 123 -3.71 -19.83 -13.25
CA GLU A 123 -4.84 -20.24 -14.10
C GLU A 123 -4.89 -21.73 -14.34
N SER A 124 -3.75 -22.35 -14.59
CA SER A 124 -3.65 -23.82 -14.77
C SER A 124 -3.79 -24.61 -13.47
N GLY A 125 -3.77 -23.95 -12.30
CA GLY A 125 -3.76 -24.61 -11.00
C GLY A 125 -2.41 -25.24 -10.63
N LEU A 126 -1.36 -25.04 -11.43
CA LEU A 126 -0.01 -25.55 -11.14
C LEU A 126 0.52 -25.03 -9.80
N ILE A 127 0.23 -23.79 -9.50
CA ILE A 127 0.52 -23.15 -8.21
C ILE A 127 -0.74 -22.53 -7.62
N THR A 128 -0.85 -22.56 -6.30
CA THR A 128 -1.75 -21.69 -5.54
C THR A 128 -0.94 -20.51 -5.01
N LEU A 129 -1.28 -19.29 -5.42
CA LEU A 129 -0.55 -18.09 -5.02
C LEU A 129 -1.10 -17.53 -3.69
N ILE A 130 -0.23 -17.31 -2.73
CA ILE A 130 -0.54 -16.50 -1.54
C ILE A 130 0.40 -15.30 -1.54
N GLY A 131 -0.09 -14.14 -1.99
CA GLY A 131 0.66 -12.89 -1.94
C GLY A 131 0.47 -12.20 -0.58
N ALA A 132 1.54 -11.68 0.03
CA ALA A 132 1.47 -10.82 1.20
C ALA A 132 1.87 -9.40 0.84
N THR A 133 1.16 -8.41 1.37
CA THR A 133 1.47 -7.00 1.15
C THR A 133 1.07 -6.15 2.34
N THR A 134 1.83 -5.10 2.58
CA THR A 134 1.48 -4.01 3.50
C THR A 134 0.79 -2.84 2.78
N GLU A 135 0.86 -2.80 1.45
CA GLU A 135 0.28 -1.74 0.62
C GLU A 135 -1.09 -2.16 0.05
N ASN A 136 -1.93 -1.18 -0.29
CA ASN A 136 -3.27 -1.47 -0.78
C ASN A 136 -3.20 -2.24 -2.12
N PRO A 137 -3.66 -3.50 -2.15
CA PRO A 137 -3.54 -4.36 -3.32
C PRO A 137 -4.27 -3.83 -4.55
N SER A 138 -5.29 -2.99 -4.39
CA SER A 138 -6.01 -2.40 -5.52
C SER A 138 -5.15 -1.47 -6.38
N PHE A 139 -4.03 -0.95 -5.85
CA PHE A 139 -3.11 -0.09 -6.58
C PHE A 139 -1.84 -0.81 -7.02
N GLU A 140 -1.42 -1.81 -6.24
CA GLU A 140 -0.09 -2.40 -6.34
C GLU A 140 -0.10 -3.80 -6.97
N VAL A 141 -1.22 -4.52 -6.91
CA VAL A 141 -1.36 -5.84 -7.52
C VAL A 141 -2.14 -5.72 -8.82
N ILE A 142 -1.69 -6.38 -9.88
CA ILE A 142 -2.34 -6.33 -11.18
C ILE A 142 -3.76 -6.91 -11.13
N THR A 143 -4.68 -6.27 -11.83
CA THR A 143 -6.10 -6.66 -11.88
C THR A 143 -6.33 -8.14 -12.22
N PRO A 144 -5.57 -8.76 -13.18
CA PRO A 144 -5.74 -10.18 -13.48
C PRO A 144 -5.42 -11.13 -12.30
N LEU A 145 -4.44 -10.81 -11.44
CA LEU A 145 -4.18 -11.59 -10.23
C LEU A 145 -5.25 -11.38 -9.17
N LEU A 146 -5.71 -10.12 -8.99
CA LEU A 146 -6.79 -9.81 -8.06
C LEU A 146 -8.10 -10.53 -8.40
N SER A 147 -8.43 -10.63 -9.69
CA SER A 147 -9.65 -11.33 -10.14
C SER A 147 -9.63 -12.83 -9.86
N ARG A 148 -8.44 -13.43 -9.69
CA ARG A 148 -8.21 -14.86 -9.43
C ARG A 148 -7.84 -15.16 -7.98
N SER A 149 -7.78 -14.14 -7.16
CA SER A 149 -7.40 -14.26 -5.75
C SER A 149 -8.48 -13.68 -4.84
N ARG A 150 -8.52 -14.13 -3.58
CA ARG A 150 -9.34 -13.49 -2.56
C ARG A 150 -8.47 -12.59 -1.71
N VAL A 151 -8.86 -11.33 -1.57
CA VAL A 151 -8.18 -10.38 -0.69
C VAL A 151 -8.69 -10.58 0.73
N LEU A 152 -7.77 -10.84 1.66
CA LEU A 152 -8.04 -10.94 3.09
C LEU A 152 -7.33 -9.82 3.82
N VAL A 153 -8.09 -9.04 4.57
CA VAL A 153 -7.56 -7.89 5.31
C VAL A 153 -7.22 -8.33 6.73
N LEU A 154 -5.94 -8.28 7.09
CA LEU A 154 -5.46 -8.55 8.44
C LEU A 154 -5.41 -7.24 9.23
N GLN A 155 -5.92 -7.26 10.44
CA GLN A 155 -5.96 -6.11 11.33
C GLN A 155 -4.78 -6.14 12.32
N ARG A 156 -4.39 -4.97 12.82
CA ARG A 156 -3.47 -4.87 13.94
C ARG A 156 -4.03 -5.63 15.13
N LEU A 157 -3.16 -6.29 15.88
CA LEU A 157 -3.57 -6.91 17.12
C LEU A 157 -3.92 -5.84 18.16
N THR A 158 -4.98 -6.08 18.88
CA THR A 158 -5.35 -5.23 20.01
C THR A 158 -4.34 -5.36 21.15
N LYS A 159 -4.33 -4.42 22.09
CA LYS A 159 -3.47 -4.47 23.27
C LYS A 159 -3.64 -5.80 24.04
N ASP A 160 -4.87 -6.26 24.23
CA ASP A 160 -5.15 -7.51 24.96
C ASP A 160 -4.69 -8.76 24.21
N GLU A 161 -4.78 -8.74 22.87
CA GLU A 161 -4.25 -9.80 22.01
C GLU A 161 -2.72 -9.87 22.09
N ILE A 162 -2.04 -8.71 22.03
CA ILE A 162 -0.58 -8.65 22.23
C ILE A 162 -0.19 -9.16 23.63
N ILE A 163 -0.90 -8.74 24.68
CA ILE A 163 -0.65 -9.25 26.03
C ILE A 163 -0.82 -10.78 26.08
N SER A 164 -1.79 -11.32 25.36
CA SER A 164 -2.01 -12.77 25.26
C SER A 164 -0.84 -13.48 24.55
N VAL A 165 -0.31 -12.90 23.48
CA VAL A 165 0.90 -13.38 22.77
C VAL A 165 2.10 -13.39 23.74
N LEU A 166 2.32 -12.29 24.47
CA LEU A 166 3.42 -12.18 25.44
C LEU A 166 3.29 -13.18 26.59
N LYS A 167 2.09 -13.36 27.16
CA LYS A 167 1.82 -14.35 28.21
C LYS A 167 2.08 -15.78 27.73
N ARG A 168 1.67 -16.11 26.48
CA ARG A 168 1.98 -17.41 25.87
C ARG A 168 3.49 -17.63 25.77
N ALA A 169 4.25 -16.63 25.31
CA ALA A 169 5.70 -16.69 25.21
C ALA A 169 6.35 -16.91 26.60
N LEU A 170 5.94 -16.17 27.61
CA LEU A 170 6.45 -16.29 28.98
C LEU A 170 6.13 -17.66 29.60
N LYS A 171 4.98 -18.25 29.27
CA LYS A 171 4.61 -19.59 29.72
C LYS A 171 5.55 -20.64 29.12
N VAL A 172 5.82 -20.56 27.80
CA VAL A 172 6.76 -21.47 27.11
C VAL A 172 8.18 -21.31 27.65
N LEU A 173 8.63 -20.09 27.88
CA LEU A 173 9.95 -19.80 28.46
C LEU A 173 10.04 -20.11 29.95
N LYS A 174 8.94 -20.46 30.63
CA LYS A 174 8.83 -20.65 32.11
C LYS A 174 9.28 -19.40 32.89
N LYS A 175 9.09 -18.22 32.33
CA LYS A 175 9.51 -16.92 32.87
C LYS A 175 8.36 -16.01 33.31
N SER A 176 7.16 -16.54 33.50
CA SER A 176 5.94 -15.76 33.80
C SER A 176 6.06 -14.88 35.07
N LYS A 177 6.89 -15.27 36.04
CA LYS A 177 7.10 -14.51 37.29
C LYS A 177 8.15 -13.40 37.14
N GLN A 178 8.87 -13.36 36.05
CA GLN A 178 9.95 -12.37 35.80
C GLN A 178 9.44 -11.04 35.26
N VAL A 179 8.24 -11.01 34.65
CA VAL A 179 7.68 -9.82 33.99
C VAL A 179 6.47 -9.32 34.79
N SER A 180 6.52 -8.06 35.19
CA SER A 180 5.40 -7.44 35.90
C SER A 180 4.20 -7.17 34.96
N PRO A 181 2.95 -7.18 35.48
CA PRO A 181 1.78 -6.83 34.64
C PRO A 181 1.91 -5.49 33.98
N LYS A 182 2.43 -4.47 34.67
CA LYS A 182 2.68 -3.13 34.11
C LYS A 182 3.72 -3.14 32.95
N ALA A 183 4.71 -4.04 33.03
CA ALA A 183 5.68 -4.19 31.92
C ALA A 183 5.06 -4.87 30.70
N LEU A 184 4.12 -5.81 30.88
CA LEU A 184 3.35 -6.40 29.78
C LEU A 184 2.48 -5.36 29.09
N ASP A 185 1.78 -4.52 29.87
CA ASP A 185 0.97 -3.43 29.33
C ASP A 185 1.82 -2.46 28.51
N TYR A 186 3.00 -2.10 29.04
CA TYR A 186 3.91 -1.19 28.36
C TYR A 186 4.54 -1.79 27.09
N LEU A 187 4.90 -3.08 27.11
CA LEU A 187 5.35 -3.82 25.91
C LEU A 187 4.28 -3.84 24.82
N ALA A 188 3.02 -4.05 25.21
CA ALA A 188 1.90 -4.08 24.29
C ALA A 188 1.66 -2.70 23.64
N GLU A 189 1.72 -1.63 24.42
CA GLU A 189 1.61 -0.25 23.91
C GLU A 189 2.73 0.11 22.95
N LEU A 190 3.98 -0.23 23.28
CA LEU A 190 5.15 0.03 22.43
C LEU A 190 5.13 -0.73 21.10
N SER A 191 4.43 -1.86 21.04
CA SER A 191 4.39 -2.69 19.83
C SER A 191 3.42 -2.21 18.78
N ASP A 192 2.48 -1.34 19.13
CA ASP A 192 1.44 -0.82 18.22
C ASP A 192 0.74 -1.92 17.40
N GLY A 193 0.43 -3.06 18.08
CA GLY A 193 -0.22 -4.21 17.45
C GLY A 193 0.67 -5.12 16.61
N ASP A 194 1.99 -4.91 16.59
CA ASP A 194 2.96 -5.79 15.93
C ASP A 194 3.50 -6.85 16.92
N ALA A 195 3.11 -8.11 16.73
CA ALA A 195 3.53 -9.22 17.57
C ALA A 195 5.04 -9.50 17.51
N ARG A 196 5.70 -9.26 16.37
CA ARG A 196 7.16 -9.42 16.21
C ARG A 196 7.91 -8.42 17.07
N VAL A 197 7.47 -7.15 17.02
CA VAL A 197 8.04 -6.06 17.83
C VAL A 197 7.84 -6.36 19.32
N ALA A 198 6.63 -6.79 19.72
CA ALA A 198 6.32 -7.15 21.11
C ALA A 198 7.23 -8.26 21.63
N LEU A 199 7.36 -9.36 20.88
CA LEU A 199 8.19 -10.50 21.25
C LEU A 199 9.69 -10.16 21.23
N GLY A 200 10.16 -9.38 20.27
CA GLY A 200 11.55 -8.93 20.21
C GLY A 200 11.93 -8.01 21.38
N ASN A 201 11.03 -7.10 21.77
CA ASN A 201 11.25 -6.24 22.93
C ASN A 201 11.20 -7.04 24.24
N LEU A 202 10.32 -8.05 24.34
CA LEU A 202 10.29 -8.97 25.49
C LEU A 202 11.60 -9.77 25.59
N GLU A 203 12.06 -10.35 24.48
CA GLU A 203 13.33 -11.11 24.41
C GLU A 203 14.51 -10.26 24.88
N LEU A 204 14.60 -9.04 24.39
CA LEU A 204 15.64 -8.09 24.75
C LEU A 204 15.55 -7.70 26.25
N ALA A 205 14.34 -7.41 26.76
CA ALA A 205 14.15 -7.08 28.17
C ALA A 205 14.53 -8.25 29.10
N LEU A 206 14.22 -9.49 28.71
CA LEU A 206 14.58 -10.70 29.44
C LEU A 206 16.10 -11.02 29.42
N SER A 207 16.84 -10.48 28.43
CA SER A 207 18.29 -10.66 28.35
C SER A 207 19.06 -9.70 29.27
N PHE A 208 18.43 -8.61 29.70
CA PHE A 208 19.11 -7.59 30.52
C PHE A 208 18.92 -7.81 32.01
N ASN A 209 17.78 -8.34 32.46
CA ASN A 209 17.45 -8.43 33.89
C ASN A 209 16.58 -9.63 34.23
N GLU A 210 16.77 -10.15 35.45
CA GLU A 210 15.92 -11.22 36.03
C GLU A 210 14.47 -10.75 36.32
N LYS A 211 14.27 -9.44 36.60
CA LYS A 211 12.95 -8.84 36.77
C LYS A 211 12.72 -7.73 35.74
N VAL A 212 11.70 -7.91 34.93
CA VAL A 212 11.32 -6.95 33.88
C VAL A 212 10.22 -6.02 34.40
N THR A 213 10.60 -4.76 34.59
CA THR A 213 9.71 -3.64 34.93
C THR A 213 9.51 -2.73 33.72
N PRO A 214 8.58 -1.76 33.74
CA PRO A 214 8.44 -0.78 32.66
C PRO A 214 9.73 -0.01 32.35
N GLU A 215 10.54 0.29 33.38
CA GLU A 215 11.81 0.99 33.23
C GLU A 215 12.84 0.15 32.45
N VAL A 216 12.89 -1.16 32.73
CA VAL A 216 13.75 -2.10 31.98
C VAL A 216 13.30 -2.20 30.52
N VAL A 217 12.01 -2.27 30.28
CA VAL A 217 11.44 -2.27 28.91
C VAL A 217 11.81 -0.97 28.19
N LYS A 218 11.64 0.18 28.84
CA LYS A 218 12.02 1.49 28.29
C LYS A 218 13.50 1.57 27.94
N ALA A 219 14.37 1.10 28.81
CA ALA A 219 15.82 1.07 28.56
C ALA A 219 16.19 0.12 27.41
N ALA A 220 15.51 -1.03 27.31
CA ALA A 220 15.68 -1.97 26.20
C ALA A 220 15.20 -1.39 24.87
N ALA A 221 14.04 -0.73 24.87
CA ALA A 221 13.46 -0.11 23.67
C ALA A 221 14.23 1.11 23.17
N GLN A 222 14.86 1.90 24.05
CA GLN A 222 15.68 3.08 23.67
C GLN A 222 16.95 2.70 22.89
N LYS A 223 17.42 1.47 22.98
CA LYS A 223 18.53 0.97 22.15
C LYS A 223 18.12 0.56 20.74
N ARG A 224 16.83 0.45 20.45
CA ARG A 224 16.28 0.35 19.11
C ARG A 224 15.81 1.76 18.70
N LEU A 225 16.47 2.39 17.75
CA LEU A 225 15.87 3.51 17.02
C LEU A 225 14.52 2.99 16.48
N PRO A 226 13.40 3.71 16.67
CA PRO A 226 12.15 3.34 16.07
C PRO A 226 12.39 3.24 14.56
N GLY A 227 12.39 2.04 14.02
CA GLY A 227 12.28 1.84 12.58
C GLY A 227 10.89 2.33 12.19
N TYR A 228 10.79 3.61 11.83
CA TYR A 228 9.61 4.11 11.16
C TYR A 228 9.46 3.27 9.89
N ASP A 229 8.37 2.54 9.81
CA ASP A 229 7.99 1.80 8.61
C ASP A 229 7.57 2.85 7.56
N LYS A 230 8.53 3.24 6.71
CA LYS A 230 8.34 4.23 5.63
C LYS A 230 7.28 3.83 4.61
N LYS A 231 6.65 2.65 4.76
CA LYS A 231 5.79 2.03 3.74
C LYS A 231 4.55 1.31 4.29
N GLY A 232 4.16 1.55 5.54
CA GLY A 232 2.95 0.95 6.13
C GLY A 232 1.70 1.84 5.96
N ASP A 233 0.51 1.31 6.27
CA ASP A 233 -0.79 2.01 6.22
C ASP A 233 -0.77 3.37 6.94
N SER A 234 0.03 3.52 8.00
CA SER A 234 0.21 4.78 8.71
C SER A 234 0.81 5.90 7.83
N HIS A 235 1.64 5.55 6.84
CA HIS A 235 2.20 6.50 5.87
C HIS A 235 1.10 7.07 4.96
N TYR A 236 0.25 6.19 4.40
CA TYR A 236 -0.87 6.61 3.55
C TYR A 236 -1.92 7.38 4.34
N ASP A 237 -2.16 7.02 5.60
CA ASP A 237 -3.09 7.73 6.48
C ASP A 237 -2.61 9.13 6.81
N VAL A 238 -1.33 9.32 7.13
CA VAL A 238 -0.78 10.63 7.49
C VAL A 238 -0.72 11.55 6.28
N ILE A 239 -0.27 11.08 5.10
CA ILE A 239 -0.29 11.90 3.88
C ILE A 239 -1.72 12.21 3.43
N SER A 240 -2.67 11.28 3.59
CA SER A 240 -4.08 11.51 3.31
C SER A 240 -4.66 12.57 4.25
N ALA A 241 -4.35 12.51 5.55
CA ALA A 241 -4.74 13.50 6.53
C ALA A 241 -4.14 14.88 6.21
N PHE A 242 -2.87 14.93 5.81
CA PHE A 242 -2.21 16.16 5.35
C PHE A 242 -2.96 16.80 4.18
N ILE A 243 -3.22 16.03 3.12
CA ILE A 243 -3.93 16.54 1.92
C ILE A 243 -5.37 16.97 2.27
N LYS A 244 -6.08 16.18 3.10
CA LYS A 244 -7.43 16.55 3.57
C LYS A 244 -7.43 17.83 4.40
N SER A 245 -6.41 18.06 5.22
CA SER A 245 -6.24 19.31 5.99
C SER A 245 -5.99 20.52 5.07
N LEU A 246 -5.16 20.35 4.03
CA LEU A 246 -4.96 21.38 2.99
C LEU A 246 -6.29 21.70 2.29
N ARG A 247 -7.07 20.67 1.92
CA ARG A 247 -8.38 20.79 1.27
C ARG A 247 -9.39 21.47 2.16
N GLY A 248 -9.39 21.15 3.46
CA GLY A 248 -10.22 21.78 4.48
C GLY A 248 -9.78 23.18 4.89
N SER A 249 -8.70 23.72 4.29
CA SER A 249 -8.11 25.03 4.63
C SER A 249 -7.65 25.15 6.09
N ASP A 250 -7.38 24.03 6.76
CA ASP A 250 -6.82 24.00 8.11
C ASP A 250 -5.28 23.97 8.06
N ALA A 251 -4.67 25.16 8.10
CA ALA A 251 -3.22 25.30 8.08
C ALA A 251 -2.55 24.69 9.32
N THR A 252 -3.23 24.70 10.47
CA THR A 252 -2.69 24.15 11.73
C THR A 252 -2.59 22.62 11.64
N ALA A 253 -3.67 21.97 11.24
CA ALA A 253 -3.67 20.52 11.03
C ALA A 253 -2.69 20.11 9.92
N ALA A 254 -2.63 20.85 8.80
CA ALA A 254 -1.69 20.58 7.72
C ALA A 254 -0.24 20.65 8.20
N THR A 255 0.14 21.66 8.95
CA THR A 255 1.50 21.79 9.49
C THR A 255 1.82 20.72 10.53
N TYR A 256 0.84 20.30 11.35
CA TYR A 256 1.02 19.17 12.26
C TYR A 256 1.33 17.87 11.53
N TYR A 257 0.54 17.50 10.51
CA TYR A 257 0.78 16.28 9.75
C TYR A 257 2.07 16.35 8.93
N LEU A 258 2.43 17.53 8.41
CA LEU A 258 3.72 17.76 7.76
C LEU A 258 4.90 17.52 8.70
N ALA A 259 4.86 18.10 9.91
CA ALA A 259 5.88 17.88 10.93
C ALA A 259 6.00 16.39 11.28
N ARG A 260 4.86 15.72 11.48
CA ARG A 260 4.81 14.29 11.78
C ARG A 260 5.43 13.43 10.68
N MET A 261 5.24 13.77 9.40
CA MET A 261 5.88 13.07 8.27
C MET A 261 7.40 13.30 8.27
N ILE A 262 7.85 14.54 8.48
CA ILE A 262 9.28 14.88 8.47
C ILE A 262 10.02 14.20 9.64
N ASP A 263 9.45 14.25 10.85
CA ASP A 263 10.04 13.62 12.05
C ASP A 263 10.08 12.10 11.92
N ALA A 264 9.12 11.55 11.21
CA ALA A 264 9.05 10.14 10.88
C ALA A 264 10.04 9.74 9.76
N GLY A 265 10.79 10.68 9.18
CA GLY A 265 11.80 10.43 8.15
C GLY A 265 11.21 10.16 6.76
N GLU A 266 10.01 10.69 6.47
CA GLU A 266 9.43 10.64 5.14
C GLU A 266 10.31 11.34 4.11
N ASP A 267 10.28 10.85 2.87
CA ASP A 267 10.99 11.52 1.76
C ASP A 267 10.40 12.93 1.52
N PRO A 268 11.17 14.00 1.77
CA PRO A 268 10.68 15.35 1.58
C PRO A 268 10.29 15.66 0.13
N LYS A 269 10.88 14.95 -0.84
CA LYS A 269 10.49 15.05 -2.26
C LYS A 269 9.13 14.42 -2.51
N PHE A 270 8.81 13.32 -1.81
CA PHE A 270 7.48 12.72 -1.88
C PHE A 270 6.42 13.70 -1.37
N ILE A 271 6.65 14.33 -0.22
CA ILE A 271 5.73 15.35 0.34
C ILE A 271 5.55 16.50 -0.65
N ALA A 272 6.66 17.03 -1.20
CA ALA A 272 6.62 18.12 -2.18
C ALA A 272 5.85 17.73 -3.46
N ARG A 273 6.03 16.51 -3.99
CA ARG A 273 5.24 15.99 -5.13
C ARG A 273 3.75 15.99 -4.84
N ARG A 274 3.34 15.59 -3.64
CA ARG A 274 1.93 15.60 -3.24
C ARG A 274 1.35 17.01 -3.20
N MET A 275 2.14 18.01 -2.80
CA MET A 275 1.73 19.43 -2.84
C MET A 275 1.60 19.95 -4.28
N VAL A 276 2.45 19.51 -5.22
CA VAL A 276 2.30 19.85 -6.65
C VAL A 276 0.99 19.30 -7.21
N VAL A 277 0.67 18.03 -6.92
CA VAL A 277 -0.61 17.43 -7.32
C VAL A 277 -1.79 18.21 -6.74
N PHE A 278 -1.75 18.50 -5.43
CA PHE A 278 -2.79 19.25 -4.74
C PHE A 278 -3.01 20.64 -5.35
N ALA A 279 -1.92 21.35 -5.69
CA ALA A 279 -2.01 22.67 -6.32
C ALA A 279 -2.76 22.63 -7.67
N SER A 280 -2.61 21.57 -8.45
CA SER A 280 -3.32 21.39 -9.72
C SER A 280 -4.74 20.87 -9.55
N GLU A 281 -4.94 19.88 -8.65
CA GLU A 281 -6.21 19.16 -8.47
C GLU A 281 -7.24 19.98 -7.67
N ASP A 282 -6.81 20.54 -6.52
CA ASP A 282 -7.72 21.15 -5.53
C ASP A 282 -7.77 22.69 -5.60
N ILE A 283 -6.72 23.36 -6.06
CA ILE A 283 -6.67 24.81 -6.24
C ILE A 283 -6.93 25.16 -7.69
N GLY A 284 -6.22 24.52 -8.61
CA GLY A 284 -6.41 24.70 -10.05
C GLY A 284 -6.43 26.17 -10.46
N LEU A 285 -7.47 26.58 -11.17
CA LEU A 285 -7.62 27.92 -11.71
C LEU A 285 -8.03 28.98 -10.64
N ALA A 286 -8.38 28.57 -9.43
CA ALA A 286 -8.70 29.51 -8.35
C ALA A 286 -7.45 30.24 -7.82
N GLY A 287 -6.23 29.75 -8.10
CA GLY A 287 -4.99 30.35 -7.63
C GLY A 287 -3.83 30.16 -8.60
N ASN A 288 -3.66 31.08 -9.53
CA ASN A 288 -2.65 31.00 -10.61
C ASN A 288 -1.19 30.84 -10.14
N GLY A 289 -0.86 31.21 -8.89
CA GLY A 289 0.48 31.05 -8.32
C GLY A 289 0.73 29.74 -7.57
N ALA A 290 -0.32 28.98 -7.26
CA ALA A 290 -0.24 27.80 -6.39
C ALA A 290 0.66 26.70 -6.98
N LEU A 291 0.48 26.38 -8.26
CA LEU A 291 1.29 25.36 -8.95
C LEU A 291 2.75 25.81 -9.04
N SER A 292 3.01 27.07 -9.40
CA SER A 292 4.37 27.61 -9.47
C SER A 292 5.08 27.56 -8.11
N LEU A 293 4.37 27.92 -7.02
CA LEU A 293 4.90 27.83 -5.66
C LEU A 293 5.24 26.37 -5.29
N ALA A 294 4.35 25.43 -5.60
CA ALA A 294 4.58 24.03 -5.29
C ALA A 294 5.77 23.44 -6.07
N ILE A 295 5.93 23.80 -7.36
CA ILE A 295 7.07 23.40 -8.20
C ILE A 295 8.37 24.02 -7.64
N ALA A 296 8.38 25.32 -7.36
CA ALA A 296 9.54 25.98 -6.76
C ALA A 296 9.94 25.37 -5.42
N THR A 297 8.94 24.94 -4.62
CA THR A 297 9.19 24.23 -3.36
C THR A 297 9.81 22.85 -3.61
N PHE A 298 9.32 22.09 -4.61
CA PHE A 298 9.91 20.81 -4.97
C PHE A 298 11.37 20.95 -5.38
N GLU A 299 11.71 21.94 -6.21
CA GLU A 299 13.07 22.23 -6.63
C GLU A 299 13.94 22.68 -5.46
N ALA A 300 13.42 23.52 -4.55
CA ALA A 300 14.14 23.95 -3.36
C ALA A 300 14.47 22.76 -2.45
N VAL A 301 13.50 21.87 -2.21
CA VAL A 301 13.71 20.63 -1.44
C VAL A 301 14.80 19.76 -2.06
N GLU A 302 14.85 19.67 -3.39
CA GLU A 302 15.84 18.87 -4.09
C GLU A 302 17.25 19.46 -3.99
N ARG A 303 17.36 20.79 -4.06
CA ARG A 303 18.66 21.49 -4.09
C ARG A 303 19.22 21.77 -2.68
N VAL A 304 18.36 22.09 -1.73
CA VAL A 304 18.76 22.50 -0.38
C VAL A 304 18.85 21.29 0.56
N GLY A 305 17.85 20.38 0.52
CA GLY A 305 17.77 19.23 1.42
C GLY A 305 17.35 19.59 2.85
N LEU A 306 17.18 18.56 3.69
CA LEU A 306 16.93 18.73 5.11
C LEU A 306 18.27 18.96 5.86
N PRO A 307 18.26 19.77 6.96
CA PRO A 307 17.07 20.26 7.68
C PRO A 307 16.48 21.58 7.15
N GLU A 308 17.17 22.34 6.32
CA GLU A 308 16.78 23.71 5.92
C GLU A 308 15.54 23.72 5.03
N ALA A 309 15.35 22.72 4.18
CA ALA A 309 14.18 22.59 3.30
C ALA A 309 12.83 22.48 4.06
N LYS A 310 12.86 22.30 5.41
CA LYS A 310 11.66 22.38 6.23
C LYS A 310 10.92 23.70 6.03
N TYR A 311 11.66 24.83 5.99
CA TYR A 311 11.05 26.14 5.79
C TYR A 311 10.29 26.24 4.47
N ASN A 312 10.85 25.69 3.38
CA ASN A 312 10.21 25.66 2.07
C ASN A 312 8.91 24.83 2.10
N LEU A 313 8.95 23.62 2.71
CA LEU A 313 7.78 22.74 2.85
C LEU A 313 6.68 23.38 3.67
N PHE A 314 6.99 23.99 4.83
CA PHE A 314 6.01 24.65 5.69
C PHE A 314 5.42 25.89 5.02
N HIS A 315 6.25 26.71 4.36
CA HIS A 315 5.79 27.88 3.61
C HIS A 315 4.76 27.47 2.55
N CYS A 316 5.09 26.47 1.73
CA CYS A 316 4.20 25.96 0.70
C CYS A 316 2.90 25.38 1.30
N ALA A 317 3.00 24.54 2.31
CA ALA A 317 1.82 23.92 2.94
C ALA A 317 0.84 24.99 3.51
N ILE A 318 1.36 26.01 4.20
CA ILE A 318 0.54 27.10 4.73
C ILE A 318 -0.12 27.90 3.61
N ALA A 319 0.64 28.24 2.57
CA ALA A 319 0.11 28.98 1.42
C ALA A 319 -0.98 28.19 0.68
N LEU A 320 -0.77 26.89 0.43
CA LEU A 320 -1.74 26.02 -0.22
C LEU A 320 -2.99 25.82 0.65
N ALA A 321 -2.85 25.68 1.98
CA ALA A 321 -3.98 25.58 2.89
C ALA A 321 -4.87 26.84 2.82
N ARG A 322 -4.27 28.02 2.74
CA ARG A 322 -4.97 29.31 2.69
C ARG A 322 -5.50 29.72 1.33
N SER A 323 -5.08 29.02 0.25
CA SER A 323 -5.56 29.31 -1.09
C SER A 323 -7.02 28.90 -1.27
N GLN A 324 -7.74 29.63 -2.14
CA GLN A 324 -9.08 29.22 -2.58
C GLN A 324 -9.03 27.91 -3.33
N LYS A 325 -10.05 27.07 -3.18
CA LYS A 325 -10.15 25.74 -3.82
C LYS A 325 -11.15 25.80 -4.99
N SER A 326 -10.87 25.01 -6.04
CA SER A 326 -11.74 24.83 -7.19
C SER A 326 -11.65 23.40 -7.70
N ARG A 327 -12.78 22.83 -8.02
CA ARG A 327 -12.87 21.51 -8.65
C ARG A 327 -12.97 21.58 -10.19
N GLU A 328 -12.96 22.76 -10.76
CA GLU A 328 -13.23 23.00 -12.16
C GLU A 328 -12.36 22.13 -13.09
N ILE A 329 -11.04 22.09 -12.83
CA ILE A 329 -10.12 21.25 -13.63
C ILE A 329 -10.47 19.77 -13.50
N THR A 330 -10.73 19.30 -12.29
CA THR A 330 -11.07 17.90 -12.00
C THR A 330 -12.36 17.52 -12.71
N ASP A 331 -13.39 18.33 -12.57
CA ASP A 331 -14.73 18.06 -13.12
C ASP A 331 -14.70 18.08 -14.67
N LEU A 332 -14.03 19.07 -15.28
CA LEU A 332 -13.85 19.13 -16.74
C LEU A 332 -13.00 17.96 -17.26
N MET A 333 -11.96 17.57 -16.54
CA MET A 333 -11.11 16.44 -16.94
C MET A 333 -11.91 15.12 -16.92
N TYR A 334 -12.66 14.84 -15.86
CA TYR A 334 -13.48 13.63 -15.79
C TYR A 334 -14.55 13.61 -16.87
N SER A 335 -15.26 14.73 -17.06
CA SER A 335 -16.27 14.87 -18.10
C SER A 335 -15.67 14.63 -19.50
N ALA A 336 -14.51 15.20 -19.78
CA ALA A 336 -13.81 15.00 -21.05
C ALA A 336 -13.42 13.53 -21.29
N PHE A 337 -12.89 12.85 -20.26
CA PHE A 337 -12.55 11.43 -20.38
C PHE A 337 -13.79 10.54 -20.53
N GLU A 338 -14.89 10.86 -19.84
CA GLU A 338 -16.16 10.13 -19.99
C GLU A 338 -16.69 10.24 -21.42
N LEU A 339 -16.73 11.47 -21.97
CA LEU A 339 -17.14 11.71 -23.35
C LEU A 339 -16.23 10.99 -24.35
N ALA A 340 -14.92 11.06 -24.18
CA ALA A 340 -13.97 10.37 -25.05
C ALA A 340 -14.14 8.84 -25.03
N ARG A 341 -14.47 8.26 -23.88
CA ARG A 341 -14.75 6.80 -23.77
C ARG A 341 -16.11 6.42 -24.38
N LYS A 342 -17.11 7.27 -24.22
CA LYS A 342 -18.47 7.03 -24.72
C LYS A 342 -18.52 7.18 -26.25
N TYR A 343 -17.73 8.10 -26.83
CA TYR A 343 -17.72 8.44 -28.25
C TYR A 343 -16.32 8.33 -28.88
N PRO A 344 -15.66 7.17 -28.82
CA PRO A 344 -14.25 7.03 -29.22
C PRO A 344 -14.00 7.23 -30.72
N ASN A 345 -15.04 7.03 -31.55
CA ASN A 345 -14.96 7.09 -33.01
C ASN A 345 -15.67 8.30 -33.59
N SER A 346 -16.15 9.24 -32.79
CA SER A 346 -16.81 10.45 -33.29
C SER A 346 -15.88 11.25 -34.23
N PRO A 347 -16.33 11.54 -35.44
CA PRO A 347 -15.48 12.20 -36.43
C PRO A 347 -15.16 13.65 -36.05
N VAL A 348 -13.92 14.04 -36.14
CA VAL A 348 -13.52 15.44 -35.95
C VAL A 348 -14.26 16.30 -36.99
N PRO A 349 -14.91 17.41 -36.60
CA PRO A 349 -15.60 18.29 -37.52
C PRO A 349 -14.71 18.78 -38.71
N LEU A 350 -15.26 18.81 -39.91
CA LEU A 350 -14.48 19.12 -41.12
C LEU A 350 -13.77 20.48 -41.04
N HIS A 351 -14.40 21.50 -40.45
CA HIS A 351 -13.82 22.83 -40.30
C HIS A 351 -12.60 22.85 -39.34
N LEU A 352 -12.39 21.82 -38.52
CA LEU A 352 -11.22 21.68 -37.65
C LEU A 352 -10.10 20.84 -38.27
N ARG A 353 -10.37 20.17 -39.40
CA ARG A 353 -9.37 19.37 -40.11
C ARG A 353 -8.51 20.20 -41.01
N ASN A 354 -7.21 19.96 -41.02
CA ASN A 354 -6.30 20.67 -41.91
C ASN A 354 -6.54 20.30 -43.38
N ALA A 355 -6.57 21.27 -44.29
CA ALA A 355 -6.77 21.11 -45.71
C ALA A 355 -5.45 21.27 -46.48
N SER A 356 -4.60 20.26 -46.49
CA SER A 356 -3.27 20.26 -47.11
C SER A 356 -3.30 20.06 -48.64
N THR A 357 -4.37 19.50 -49.19
CA THR A 357 -4.53 19.26 -50.63
C THR A 357 -5.77 19.97 -51.18
N LYS A 358 -5.79 20.15 -52.53
CA LYS A 358 -6.95 20.74 -53.24
C LYS A 358 -8.21 19.90 -52.97
N LEU A 359 -8.10 18.58 -53.05
CA LEU A 359 -9.20 17.66 -52.77
C LEU A 359 -9.79 17.84 -51.37
N MET A 360 -8.95 18.01 -50.36
CA MET A 360 -9.41 18.26 -48.98
C MET A 360 -10.17 19.59 -48.87
N LYS A 361 -9.71 20.64 -49.57
CA LYS A 361 -10.42 21.93 -49.62
C LYS A 361 -11.79 21.78 -50.30
N ASP A 362 -11.85 21.03 -51.38
CA ASP A 362 -13.09 20.78 -52.11
C ASP A 362 -14.08 19.93 -51.26
N LEU A 363 -13.58 19.07 -50.41
CA LEU A 363 -14.36 18.30 -49.42
C LEU A 363 -14.79 19.13 -48.20
N GLY A 364 -14.45 20.41 -48.12
CA GLY A 364 -14.87 21.32 -47.04
C GLY A 364 -14.00 21.30 -45.78
N TYR A 365 -12.78 20.75 -45.85
CA TYR A 365 -11.84 20.81 -44.74
C TYR A 365 -11.38 22.25 -44.50
N ASN A 366 -11.28 22.66 -43.24
CA ASN A 366 -10.90 24.01 -42.76
C ASN A 366 -11.85 25.14 -43.26
N LYS A 367 -13.03 24.79 -43.75
CA LYS A 367 -13.96 25.78 -44.27
C LYS A 367 -14.60 26.58 -43.13
N GLY A 368 -14.42 27.91 -43.20
CA GLY A 368 -14.99 28.83 -42.19
C GLY A 368 -14.17 28.97 -40.92
N TYR A 369 -13.09 28.20 -40.72
CA TYR A 369 -12.18 28.40 -39.59
C TYR A 369 -11.30 29.63 -39.79
N LYS A 370 -11.16 30.46 -38.76
CA LYS A 370 -10.26 31.62 -38.74
C LYS A 370 -9.36 31.53 -37.51
N TRP A 371 -8.06 31.69 -37.74
CA TRP A 371 -7.09 31.76 -36.63
C TRP A 371 -7.10 33.18 -36.04
N GLN A 372 -8.01 33.40 -35.09
CA GLN A 372 -8.19 34.69 -34.41
C GLN A 372 -8.57 34.45 -32.96
N ALA A 373 -8.02 35.24 -32.03
CA ALA A 373 -8.38 35.18 -30.61
C ALA A 373 -9.91 35.39 -30.42
N GLY A 374 -10.53 34.51 -29.63
CA GLY A 374 -11.98 34.56 -29.37
C GLY A 374 -12.86 34.12 -30.56
N PHE A 375 -12.28 33.56 -31.63
CA PHE A 375 -13.06 33.04 -32.75
C PHE A 375 -14.04 31.96 -32.30
N LYS A 376 -15.30 32.09 -32.68
CA LYS A 376 -16.35 31.07 -32.50
C LYS A 376 -16.85 30.63 -33.85
N HIS A 377 -16.99 29.34 -34.06
CA HIS A 377 -17.59 28.77 -35.27
C HIS A 377 -19.06 28.43 -34.99
N ASP A 378 -19.96 28.71 -35.92
CA ASP A 378 -21.42 28.51 -35.76
C ASP A 378 -21.75 27.05 -35.40
N LYS A 379 -20.96 26.11 -35.88
CA LYS A 379 -21.09 24.67 -35.53
C LYS A 379 -20.36 24.24 -34.27
N GLY A 380 -19.75 25.17 -33.51
CA GLY A 380 -18.94 24.84 -32.36
C GLY A 380 -17.67 24.06 -32.74
N PHE A 381 -16.97 23.49 -31.72
CA PHE A 381 -15.71 22.75 -31.88
C PHE A 381 -15.83 21.27 -31.57
N LEU A 382 -16.93 20.84 -30.93
CA LEU A 382 -17.18 19.42 -30.63
C LEU A 382 -17.80 18.68 -31.81
N PRO A 383 -17.61 17.36 -31.95
CA PRO A 383 -18.37 16.52 -32.85
C PRO A 383 -19.89 16.70 -32.66
N GLU A 384 -20.65 16.58 -33.76
CA GLU A 384 -22.10 16.80 -33.76
C GLU A 384 -22.83 15.94 -32.70
N GLU A 385 -22.40 14.69 -32.58
CA GLU A 385 -22.95 13.68 -31.65
C GLU A 385 -22.77 14.03 -30.15
N ILE A 386 -21.85 14.96 -29.85
CA ILE A 386 -21.47 15.32 -28.48
C ILE A 386 -22.02 16.68 -28.06
N LYS A 387 -22.37 17.54 -29.01
CA LYS A 387 -22.80 18.92 -28.73
C LYS A 387 -23.96 19.06 -27.78
N ASP A 388 -24.93 18.16 -27.89
CA ASP A 388 -26.17 18.18 -27.11
C ASP A 388 -26.04 17.47 -25.77
N VAL A 389 -24.83 16.95 -25.45
CA VAL A 389 -24.54 16.17 -24.24
C VAL A 389 -23.73 16.98 -23.24
N VAL A 390 -23.15 18.13 -23.66
CA VAL A 390 -22.29 18.99 -22.84
C VAL A 390 -23.01 20.24 -22.36
#